data_3056b2154421aa3324b1c1a7a3324d90
#
_entry.id   3056b2154421aa3324b1c1a7a3324d90
#
_cell.length_a   1.000
_cell.length_b   1.000
_cell.length_c   1.000
_cell.angle_alpha   90.00
_cell.angle_beta   90.00
_cell.angle_gamma   90.00
#
_symmetry.space_group_name_H-M   'P 1'
#
loop_
_entity.id
_entity.type
_entity.pdbx_description
1 polymer ?
#
loop_
_entity_poly.entity_id
_entity_poly.type
_entity_poly.pdbx_seq_one_letter_code
_entity_poly.pdbx_strand_id
1 'polypeptide(L)'
;MLKSSLWKQADLILLRAFKQVRQAGIKHVNTDLIIGLPGEDIKDAKDTINKVIDLAPDDITLHALALKKGSELKLIRDNIVLPDDETVQAMAKIMTTAIDEYGLIPYYIYRQGYMSGQLENVGY
;
A
#
# COMPACT_ATOMS: atom_id res chain seq x y z
N MET A 1 5.88 -16.94 9.22
CA MET A 1 6.60 -17.91 8.42
C MET A 1 6.00 -18.10 7.03
N LEU A 2 4.76 -18.61 6.92
CA LEU A 2 4.08 -18.64 5.62
C LEU A 2 3.96 -17.24 5.02
N LYS A 3 3.64 -16.25 5.87
CA LYS A 3 3.57 -14.85 5.46
C LYS A 3 4.86 -14.38 4.79
N SER A 4 6.00 -14.63 5.43
CA SER A 4 7.31 -14.20 4.92
C SER A 4 7.61 -14.79 3.53
N SER A 5 7.35 -16.08 3.34
CA SER A 5 7.59 -16.77 2.07
C SER A 5 6.68 -16.24 0.95
N LEU A 6 5.39 -16.07 1.24
CA LEU A 6 4.42 -15.57 0.27
C LEU A 6 4.74 -14.14 -0.16
N TRP A 7 5.10 -13.28 0.79
CA TRP A 7 5.45 -11.89 0.49
C TRP A 7 6.71 -11.79 -0.37
N LYS A 8 7.72 -12.63 -0.13
CA LYS A 8 8.92 -12.67 -0.96
C LYS A 8 8.61 -13.05 -2.40
N GLN A 9 7.72 -14.02 -2.61
CA GLN A 9 7.30 -14.41 -3.94
C GLN A 9 6.54 -13.28 -4.63
N ALA A 10 5.64 -12.61 -3.91
CA ALA A 10 4.89 -11.47 -4.44
C ALA A 10 5.83 -10.32 -4.83
N ASP A 11 6.85 -10.05 -4.02
CA ASP A 11 7.84 -9.03 -4.32
C ASP A 11 8.62 -9.33 -5.60
N LEU A 12 9.01 -10.58 -5.81
CA LEU A 12 9.71 -11.00 -7.03
C LEU A 12 8.83 -10.87 -8.27
N ILE A 13 7.56 -11.22 -8.16
CA ILE A 13 6.59 -11.08 -9.26
C ILE A 13 6.41 -9.60 -9.61
N LEU A 14 6.27 -8.75 -8.61
CA LEU A 14 6.13 -7.31 -8.81
C LEU A 14 7.37 -6.72 -9.50
N LEU A 15 8.56 -7.10 -9.07
CA LEU A 15 9.82 -6.67 -9.69
C LEU A 15 9.89 -7.04 -11.17
N ARG A 16 9.55 -8.29 -11.49
CA ARG A 16 9.55 -8.77 -12.87
C ARG A 16 8.53 -8.02 -13.71
N ALA A 17 7.32 -7.85 -13.21
CA ALA A 17 6.26 -7.14 -13.91
C ALA A 17 6.70 -5.70 -14.20
N PHE A 18 7.26 -5.02 -13.23
CA PHE A 18 7.73 -3.64 -13.39
C PHE A 18 8.81 -3.55 -14.46
N LYS A 19 9.80 -4.45 -14.42
CA LYS A 19 10.87 -4.49 -15.42
C LYS A 19 10.34 -4.75 -16.82
N GLN A 20 9.39 -5.70 -16.95
CA GLN A 20 8.79 -6.02 -18.24
C GLN A 20 8.03 -4.84 -18.81
N VAL A 21 7.28 -4.11 -17.99
CA VAL A 21 6.55 -2.91 -18.40
C VAL A 21 7.53 -1.85 -18.91
N ARG A 22 8.63 -1.61 -18.20
CA ARG A 22 9.65 -0.65 -18.65
C ARG A 22 10.35 -1.08 -19.92
N GLN A 23 10.68 -2.37 -20.05
CA GLN A 23 11.31 -2.91 -21.26
C GLN A 23 10.38 -2.84 -22.48
N ALA A 24 9.07 -2.92 -22.26
CA ALA A 24 8.08 -2.75 -23.33
C ALA A 24 7.93 -1.30 -23.79
N GLY A 25 8.64 -0.35 -23.18
CA GLY A 25 8.62 1.05 -23.58
C GLY A 25 7.54 1.89 -22.92
N ILE A 26 6.86 1.37 -21.92
CA ILE A 26 5.86 2.15 -21.19
C ILE A 26 6.59 3.13 -20.27
N LYS A 27 6.36 4.43 -20.51
CA LYS A 27 7.11 5.49 -19.85
C LYS A 27 6.50 5.90 -18.51
N HIS A 28 5.19 5.79 -18.35
CA HIS A 28 4.48 6.22 -17.17
C HIS A 28 3.89 5.01 -16.44
N VAL A 29 4.32 4.77 -15.21
CA VAL A 29 3.87 3.62 -14.41
C VAL A 29 3.40 4.10 -13.05
N ASN A 30 2.15 3.76 -12.72
CA ASN A 30 1.55 4.01 -11.41
C ASN A 30 1.61 2.74 -10.57
N THR A 31 1.92 2.89 -9.29
CA THR A 31 1.93 1.78 -8.34
C THR A 31 0.91 2.06 -7.25
N ASP A 32 0.00 1.11 -7.03
CA ASP A 32 -1.01 1.20 -5.99
C ASP A 32 -0.57 0.43 -4.75
N LEU A 33 -0.71 1.04 -3.58
CA LEU A 33 -0.41 0.43 -2.29
C LEU A 33 -1.63 0.48 -1.39
N ILE A 34 -1.79 -0.53 -0.56
CA ILE A 34 -2.89 -0.61 0.41
C ILE A 34 -2.30 -0.59 1.82
N ILE A 35 -2.80 0.30 2.66
CA ILE A 35 -2.40 0.43 4.06
C ILE A 35 -3.46 -0.25 4.93
N GLY A 36 -3.03 -0.99 5.94
CA GLY A 36 -3.92 -1.55 6.94
C GLY A 36 -4.36 -2.98 6.66
N LEU A 37 -3.63 -3.72 5.84
CA LEU A 37 -3.93 -5.14 5.59
C LEU A 37 -3.73 -5.97 6.86
N PRO A 38 -4.46 -7.11 6.99
CA PRO A 38 -4.34 -7.97 8.15
C PRO A 38 -2.90 -8.43 8.39
N GLY A 39 -2.45 -8.33 9.62
CA GLY A 39 -1.12 -8.79 10.02
C GLY A 39 0.03 -7.86 9.66
N GLU A 40 -0.24 -6.72 9.04
CA GLU A 40 0.80 -5.74 8.73
C GLU A 40 1.08 -4.83 9.93
N ASP A 41 2.33 -4.39 10.02
CA ASP A 41 2.79 -3.46 11.04
C ASP A 41 3.61 -2.32 10.42
N ILE A 42 4.15 -1.46 11.27
CA ILE A 42 4.94 -0.29 10.84
C ILE A 42 6.18 -0.72 10.04
N LYS A 43 6.81 -1.83 10.43
CA LYS A 43 7.98 -2.34 9.72
C LYS A 43 7.61 -2.79 8.31
N ASP A 44 6.46 -3.45 8.14
CA ASP A 44 5.98 -3.87 6.83
C ASP A 44 5.74 -2.66 5.92
N ALA A 45 5.16 -1.60 6.45
CA ALA A 45 4.92 -0.37 5.71
C ALA A 45 6.24 0.25 5.22
N LYS A 46 7.24 0.31 6.10
CA LYS A 46 8.55 0.85 5.76
C LYS A 46 9.23 0.03 4.67
N ASP A 47 9.22 -1.28 4.80
CA ASP A 47 9.81 -2.19 3.81
C ASP A 47 9.11 -2.05 2.46
N THR A 48 7.78 -2.00 2.46
CA THR A 48 6.99 -1.88 1.24
C THR A 48 7.30 -0.59 0.50
N ILE A 49 7.26 0.54 1.19
CA ILE A 49 7.47 1.83 0.52
C ILE A 49 8.90 1.97 -0.01
N ASN A 50 9.89 1.45 0.71
CA ASN A 50 11.27 1.48 0.25
C ASN A 50 11.45 0.65 -1.03
N LYS A 51 10.85 -0.53 -1.09
CA LYS A 51 10.90 -1.38 -2.29
C LYS A 51 10.22 -0.73 -3.48
N VAL A 52 9.09 -0.09 -3.26
CA VAL A 52 8.35 0.59 -4.33
C VAL A 52 9.15 1.78 -4.86
N ILE A 53 9.74 2.58 -3.97
CA ILE A 53 10.56 3.72 -4.38
C ILE A 53 11.80 3.26 -5.17
N ASP A 54 12.40 2.14 -4.81
CA ASP A 54 13.53 1.57 -5.54
C ASP A 54 13.17 1.18 -6.97
N LEU A 55 11.90 0.91 -7.27
CA LEU A 55 11.42 0.65 -8.63
C LEU A 55 11.29 1.93 -9.47
N ALA A 56 11.38 3.08 -8.85
CA ALA A 56 11.25 4.39 -9.48
C ALA A 56 9.94 4.56 -10.27
N PRO A 57 8.78 4.39 -9.62
CA PRO A 57 7.50 4.63 -10.28
C PRO A 57 7.30 6.11 -10.58
N ASP A 58 6.44 6.41 -11.54
CA ASP A 58 6.09 7.80 -11.87
C ASP A 58 5.02 8.35 -10.93
N ASP A 59 4.07 7.50 -10.56
CA ASP A 59 3.01 7.84 -9.59
C ASP A 59 2.89 6.74 -8.55
N ILE A 60 2.45 7.12 -7.36
CA ILE A 60 2.12 6.19 -6.29
C ILE A 60 0.74 6.57 -5.75
N THR A 61 -0.16 5.60 -5.65
CA THR A 61 -1.47 5.81 -5.03
C THR A 61 -1.53 5.01 -3.73
N LEU A 62 -1.79 5.69 -2.63
CA LEU A 62 -2.00 5.05 -1.33
C LEU A 62 -3.49 4.88 -1.09
N HIS A 63 -3.90 3.63 -0.87
CA HIS A 63 -5.26 3.28 -0.51
C HIS A 63 -5.29 2.83 0.94
N ALA A 64 -6.27 3.32 1.71
CA ALA A 64 -6.54 2.76 3.04
C ALA A 64 -7.57 1.64 2.89
N LEU A 65 -7.38 0.55 3.62
CA LEU A 65 -8.31 -0.57 3.58
C LEU A 65 -9.71 -0.12 3.99
N ALA A 66 -10.70 -0.40 3.15
CA ALA A 66 -12.10 -0.10 3.42
C ALA A 66 -12.89 -1.40 3.58
N LEU A 67 -13.55 -1.56 4.72
CA LEU A 67 -14.39 -2.73 5.00
C LEU A 67 -15.82 -2.42 4.58
N LYS A 68 -16.21 -2.87 3.40
CA LYS A 68 -17.57 -2.66 2.89
C LYS A 68 -18.54 -3.61 3.56
N LYS A 69 -19.77 -3.13 3.78
CA LYS A 69 -20.85 -3.97 4.32
C LYS A 69 -21.07 -5.16 3.39
N GLY A 70 -21.10 -6.37 3.96
CA GLY A 70 -21.26 -7.59 3.19
C GLY A 70 -19.99 -8.14 2.54
N SER A 71 -18.85 -7.46 2.67
CA SER A 71 -17.59 -7.99 2.16
C SER A 71 -17.16 -9.20 2.99
N GLU A 72 -16.47 -10.14 2.35
CA GLU A 72 -15.97 -11.34 3.02
C GLU A 72 -15.02 -10.99 4.17
N LEU A 73 -14.13 -10.03 3.96
CA LEU A 73 -13.21 -9.57 4.98
C LEU A 73 -13.94 -9.01 6.19
N LYS A 74 -15.02 -8.26 5.98
CA LYS A 74 -15.83 -7.73 7.08
C LYS A 74 -16.53 -8.83 7.84
N LEU A 75 -17.00 -9.88 7.17
CA LEU A 75 -17.68 -11.01 7.79
C LEU A 75 -16.75 -11.81 8.70
N ILE A 76 -15.47 -11.90 8.38
CA ILE A 76 -14.49 -12.68 9.15
C ILE A 76 -13.57 -11.80 9.99
N ARG A 77 -13.84 -10.50 10.11
CA ARG A 77 -12.96 -9.55 10.82
C ARG A 77 -12.66 -9.93 12.26
N ASP A 78 -13.58 -10.65 12.93
CA ASP A 78 -13.39 -11.10 14.31
C ASP A 78 -12.38 -12.24 14.41
N ASN A 79 -12.07 -12.90 13.28
CA ASN A 79 -11.12 -13.99 13.18
C ASN A 79 -9.77 -13.59 12.62
N ILE A 80 -9.60 -12.31 12.26
CA ILE A 80 -8.35 -11.77 11.71
C ILE A 80 -7.91 -10.58 12.55
N VAL A 81 -6.60 -10.39 12.63
CA VAL A 81 -6.01 -9.26 13.37
C VAL A 81 -5.76 -8.13 12.38
N LEU A 82 -6.53 -7.06 12.50
CA LEU A 82 -6.30 -5.82 11.75
C LEU A 82 -5.49 -4.87 12.60
N PRO A 83 -4.60 -4.07 12.00
CA PRO A 83 -3.92 -3.00 12.73
C PRO A 83 -4.95 -2.02 13.28
N ASP A 84 -4.69 -1.46 14.47
CA ASP A 84 -5.54 -0.42 15.01
C ASP A 84 -5.36 0.90 14.25
N ASP A 85 -6.26 1.87 14.50
CA ASP A 85 -6.24 3.13 13.78
C ASP A 85 -4.93 3.90 14.01
N GLU A 86 -4.39 3.85 15.21
CA GLU A 86 -3.13 4.50 15.53
C GLU A 86 -1.96 3.92 14.74
N THR A 87 -1.89 2.60 14.65
CA THR A 87 -0.88 1.90 13.85
C THR A 87 -1.02 2.23 12.37
N VAL A 88 -2.25 2.22 11.85
CA VAL A 88 -2.52 2.54 10.45
C VAL A 88 -2.11 3.98 10.13
N GLN A 89 -2.39 4.92 11.02
CA GLN A 89 -1.98 6.31 10.85
C GLN A 89 -0.45 6.45 10.86
N ALA A 90 0.23 5.71 11.71
CA ALA A 90 1.70 5.69 11.74
C ALA A 90 2.27 5.10 10.45
N MET A 91 1.67 4.04 9.92
CA MET A 91 2.06 3.45 8.65
C MET A 91 1.89 4.44 7.50
N ALA A 92 0.76 5.14 7.47
CA ALA A 92 0.48 6.16 6.47
C ALA A 92 1.51 7.29 6.53
N LYS A 93 1.86 7.74 7.73
CA LYS A 93 2.85 8.80 7.91
C LYS A 93 4.23 8.40 7.38
N ILE A 94 4.63 7.16 7.61
CA ILE A 94 5.91 6.64 7.10
C ILE A 94 5.89 6.64 5.57
N MET A 95 4.82 6.15 4.97
CA MET A 95 4.71 6.08 3.52
C MET A 95 4.63 7.46 2.87
N THR A 96 3.82 8.36 3.42
CA THR A 96 3.70 9.73 2.88
C THR A 96 4.99 10.51 3.00
N THR A 97 5.72 10.35 4.10
CA THR A 97 7.02 10.99 4.28
C THR A 97 8.02 10.49 3.22
N ALA A 98 8.07 9.18 3.00
CA ALA A 98 8.96 8.60 1.99
C ALA A 98 8.61 9.06 0.57
N ILE A 99 7.33 9.15 0.26
CA ILE A 99 6.86 9.64 -1.05
C ILE A 99 7.23 11.11 -1.25
N ASP A 100 7.06 11.92 -0.21
CA ASP A 100 7.43 13.34 -0.24
C ASP A 100 8.94 13.50 -0.48
N GLU A 101 9.76 12.74 0.22
CA GLU A 101 11.21 12.72 0.03
C GLU A 101 11.62 12.25 -1.37
N TYR A 102 10.84 11.33 -1.95
CA TYR A 102 11.05 10.88 -3.33
C TYR A 102 10.73 11.97 -4.35
N GLY A 103 9.90 12.96 -3.98
CA GLY A 103 9.61 14.13 -4.81
C GLY A 103 8.24 14.14 -5.48
N LEU A 104 7.35 13.24 -5.13
CA LEU A 104 5.98 13.25 -5.62
C LEU A 104 5.10 14.12 -4.74
N ILE A 105 4.11 14.78 -5.36
CA ILE A 105 3.15 15.63 -4.67
C ILE A 105 1.75 15.08 -4.85
N PRO A 106 0.86 15.23 -3.83
CA PRO A 106 -0.51 14.75 -3.96
C PRO A 106 -1.27 15.55 -5.01
N TYR A 107 -2.01 14.83 -5.86
CA TYR A 107 -2.85 15.45 -6.89
C TYR A 107 -4.29 14.97 -6.83
N TYR A 108 -4.57 13.94 -6.05
CA TYR A 108 -5.88 13.31 -5.99
C TYR A 108 -6.15 12.78 -4.59
N ILE A 109 -7.32 13.09 -4.04
CA ILE A 109 -7.76 12.61 -2.72
C ILE A 109 -9.17 12.05 -2.88
N TYR A 110 -9.36 10.83 -2.37
CA TYR A 110 -10.66 10.19 -2.37
C TYR A 110 -10.93 9.54 -1.02
N ARG A 111 -12.11 9.80 -0.45
CA ARG A 111 -12.53 9.20 0.80
C ARG A 111 -13.74 8.30 0.59
N GLN A 112 -13.66 7.10 1.16
CA GLN A 112 -14.73 6.12 1.15
C GLN A 112 -15.15 5.84 2.60
N GLY A 113 -16.42 5.48 2.83
CA GLY A 113 -16.87 5.13 4.18
C GLY A 113 -16.15 3.91 4.73
N TYR A 114 -16.02 3.85 6.07
CA TYR A 114 -15.41 2.73 6.79
C TYR A 114 -13.95 2.45 6.44
N MET A 115 -13.19 3.48 6.17
CA MET A 115 -11.76 3.35 5.86
C MET A 115 -10.94 3.21 7.13
N SER A 116 -9.95 2.34 7.08
CA SER A 116 -9.01 2.08 8.17
C SER A 116 -8.29 3.37 8.57
N GLY A 117 -8.17 3.64 9.87
CA GLY A 117 -7.50 4.83 10.39
C GLY A 117 -8.16 6.15 10.03
N GLN A 118 -9.37 6.12 9.47
CA GLN A 118 -10.09 7.30 8.96
C GLN A 118 -9.28 8.08 7.93
N LEU A 119 -8.46 7.35 7.16
CA LEU A 119 -7.61 7.93 6.13
C LEU A 119 -8.35 8.10 4.81
N GLU A 120 -7.78 8.91 3.93
CA GLU A 120 -8.23 9.05 2.56
C GLU A 120 -7.31 8.28 1.62
N ASN A 121 -7.82 7.94 0.43
CA ASN A 121 -6.97 7.46 -0.66
C ASN A 121 -6.31 8.67 -1.32
N VAL A 122 -5.00 8.61 -1.51
CA VAL A 122 -4.25 9.76 -2.04
C VAL A 122 -3.41 9.30 -3.22
N GLY A 123 -3.57 10.00 -4.35
CA GLY A 123 -2.71 9.82 -5.53
C GLY A 123 -1.58 10.86 -5.53
N TYR A 124 -0.39 10.40 -5.79
CA TYR A 124 0.84 11.21 -5.82
C TYR A 124 1.50 11.18 -7.20
#